data_9b0bcfaf2b924a8198b818d134be6457
#
_entry.id   9b0bcfaf2b924a8198b818d134be6457
#
_cell.length_a   1.000
_cell.length_b   1.000
_cell.length_c   1.000
_cell.angle_alpha   90.00
_cell.angle_beta   90.00
_cell.angle_gamma   90.00
#
_symmetry.space_group_name_H-M   'P 1'
#
loop_
_entity.id
_entity.type
_entity.pdbx_description
1 polymer ?
#
loop_
_entity_poly.entity_id
_entity_poly.type
_entity_poly.pdbx_seq_one_letter_code
_entity_poly.pdbx_strand_id
1 'polypeptide(L)'
;MSRRDFLKLTALSSTLLLMDFPKVQMLAAQALKQGSVNLIWFEAQDCAGDTIALTGGNAPDLIQVLIGEHPAIGPGKVRVVFHETIMPEWGEDALEYLRMAERGELDPYVLVLEGSFPDEDAAAREGGWWFGLGEENGKIITGNEWVRRLLKRAVAVVAVGTCAAYGGIVNSRVMEAGGYTADGWSPTGAFGFFDDPIKGIRGAVSRWEEARPFKNFVEGRGKLKVSPSGETRPAVAVPGCPATGNATLRTLGHLVLAVDGLLPLPKLDKYWRPLYIYGNTVHEQCPRAGFYAAGDFRKNPGDNDPKCLFQVGCKGPVSNCPWNEVGWIDGVGGPTRTGGVCIGCTMPGFPDMFEPFYRPLQAPALPDLTTLSATIVGASAIGLAAGYAVSESVKKKERE
;
A
#
# COMPACT_ATOMS: atom_id res chain seq x y z
N MET A 1 -2.51 20.46 26.37
CA MET A 1 -1.31 19.90 25.72
C MET A 1 -0.11 20.77 26.08
N SER A 2 0.97 20.21 26.67
CA SER A 2 2.15 21.00 27.00
C SER A 2 2.98 21.27 25.73
N ARG A 3 3.78 22.38 25.72
CA ARG A 3 4.74 22.65 24.63
C ARG A 3 5.69 21.47 24.37
N ARG A 4 5.99 20.71 25.42
CA ARG A 4 6.89 19.55 25.38
C ARG A 4 6.23 18.36 24.66
N ASP A 5 4.93 18.14 24.84
CA ASP A 5 4.18 17.06 24.18
C ASP A 5 3.99 17.38 22.69
N PHE A 6 3.77 18.66 22.38
CA PHE A 6 3.71 19.14 21.01
C PHE A 6 5.05 18.98 20.26
N LEU A 7 6.18 19.29 20.91
CA LEU A 7 7.51 19.12 20.32
C LEU A 7 7.88 17.63 20.13
N LYS A 8 7.43 16.75 21.05
CA LYS A 8 7.59 15.30 20.86
C LYS A 8 6.77 14.81 19.66
N LEU A 9 5.58 15.33 19.47
CA LEU A 9 4.72 15.00 18.34
C LEU A 9 5.35 15.37 17.00
N THR A 10 5.94 16.57 16.92
CA THR A 10 6.62 17.04 15.71
C THR A 10 7.92 16.28 15.43
N ALA A 11 8.64 15.84 16.46
CA ALA A 11 9.85 15.04 16.29
C ALA A 11 9.55 13.59 15.84
N LEU A 12 8.39 13.02 16.24
CA LEU A 12 7.94 11.69 15.80
C LEU A 12 7.35 11.70 14.40
N SER A 13 6.88 12.85 13.91
CA SER A 13 6.33 13.02 12.56
C SER A 13 7.34 13.61 11.58
N SER A 14 8.57 13.10 11.55
CA SER A 14 9.60 13.58 10.60
C SER A 14 9.17 13.56 9.13
N THR A 15 8.08 12.87 8.81
CA THR A 15 7.41 12.90 7.51
C THR A 15 6.47 14.10 7.32
N LEU A 16 6.05 14.77 8.39
CA LEU A 16 5.30 16.03 8.33
C LEU A 16 6.23 17.26 8.24
N LEU A 17 7.54 17.09 8.31
CA LEU A 17 8.57 18.13 8.29
C LEU A 17 8.72 18.92 6.98
N LEU A 18 7.91 18.65 5.98
CA LEU A 18 7.78 19.50 4.80
C LEU A 18 6.69 20.57 4.91
N MET A 19 6.01 20.68 6.07
CA MET A 19 4.96 21.67 6.29
C MET A 19 5.41 22.72 7.31
N ASP A 20 5.03 23.96 7.02
CA ASP A 20 5.25 25.14 7.86
C ASP A 20 4.66 24.92 9.27
N PHE A 21 5.49 24.96 10.30
CA PHE A 21 5.18 24.61 11.70
C PHE A 21 3.92 25.32 12.27
N PRO A 22 3.67 26.62 12.01
CA PRO A 22 2.44 27.28 12.39
C PRO A 22 1.18 26.71 11.74
N LYS A 23 1.27 26.23 10.49
CA LYS A 23 0.14 25.59 9.80
C LYS A 23 -0.25 24.27 10.45
N VAL A 24 0.74 23.46 10.87
CA VAL A 24 0.46 22.18 11.56
C VAL A 24 -0.25 22.41 12.89
N GLN A 25 0.12 23.45 13.65
CA GLN A 25 -0.57 23.82 14.89
C GLN A 25 -2.01 24.26 14.66
N MET A 26 -2.24 25.10 13.65
CA MET A 26 -3.58 25.61 13.31
C MET A 26 -4.45 24.47 12.80
N LEU A 27 -3.90 23.58 11.99
CA LEU A 27 -4.61 22.41 11.45
C LEU A 27 -4.98 21.41 12.55
N ALA A 28 -4.05 21.13 13.50
CA ALA A 28 -4.36 20.30 14.67
C ALA A 28 -5.46 20.90 15.56
N ALA A 29 -5.47 22.21 15.73
CA ALA A 29 -6.52 22.91 16.48
C ALA A 29 -7.88 22.90 15.74
N GLN A 30 -7.90 22.91 14.42
CA GLN A 30 -9.10 22.77 13.61
C GLN A 30 -9.63 21.33 13.63
N ALA A 31 -8.74 20.32 13.57
CA ALA A 31 -9.11 18.91 13.66
C ALA A 31 -9.90 18.58 14.94
N LEU A 32 -9.54 19.22 16.05
CA LEU A 32 -10.25 19.05 17.31
C LEU A 32 -11.68 19.61 17.31
N LYS A 33 -12.03 20.43 16.33
CA LYS A 33 -13.37 21.06 16.20
C LYS A 33 -14.29 20.32 15.21
N GLN A 34 -13.75 19.40 14.42
CA GLN A 34 -14.52 18.67 13.41
C GLN A 34 -15.04 17.34 13.97
N GLY A 35 -16.10 16.82 13.36
CA GLY A 35 -16.72 15.55 13.75
C GLY A 35 -15.78 14.34 13.66
N SER A 36 -16.23 13.22 14.18
CA SER A 36 -15.52 11.93 14.09
C SER A 36 -15.59 11.36 12.68
N VAL A 37 -14.56 10.63 12.27
CA VAL A 37 -14.54 9.80 11.06
C VAL A 37 -14.67 8.34 11.50
N ASN A 38 -15.66 7.64 10.96
CA ASN A 38 -15.83 6.21 11.23
C ASN A 38 -14.90 5.40 10.34
N LEU A 39 -14.37 4.30 10.87
CA LEU A 39 -13.67 3.27 10.11
C LEU A 39 -14.52 2.01 10.08
N ILE A 40 -14.74 1.51 8.88
CA ILE A 40 -15.29 0.20 8.61
C ILE A 40 -14.13 -0.63 8.07
N TRP A 41 -13.66 -1.58 8.88
CA TRP A 41 -12.60 -2.50 8.50
C TRP A 41 -13.24 -3.81 8.07
N PHE A 42 -13.12 -4.13 6.80
CA PHE A 42 -13.77 -5.28 6.19
C PHE A 42 -12.71 -6.31 5.80
N GLU A 43 -12.77 -7.48 6.44
CA GLU A 43 -11.89 -8.62 6.18
C GLU A 43 -12.54 -9.50 5.10
N ALA A 44 -11.83 -9.71 3.98
CA ALA A 44 -12.28 -10.56 2.87
C ALA A 44 -11.58 -11.93 2.93
N GLN A 45 -10.98 -12.41 1.83
CA GLN A 45 -10.14 -13.62 1.88
C GLN A 45 -8.75 -13.24 2.42
N ASP A 46 -8.58 -13.33 3.71
CA ASP A 46 -7.38 -12.88 4.43
C ASP A 46 -6.82 -13.92 5.40
N CYS A 47 -5.85 -13.52 6.19
CA CYS A 47 -5.25 -14.30 7.28
C CYS A 47 -5.28 -13.53 8.61
N ALA A 48 -6.02 -12.40 8.69
CA ALA A 48 -5.99 -11.43 9.78
C ALA A 48 -4.56 -10.91 10.12
N GLY A 49 -3.61 -11.10 9.22
CA GLY A 49 -2.20 -10.76 9.44
C GLY A 49 -1.96 -9.27 9.51
N ASP A 50 -2.67 -8.49 8.71
CA ASP A 50 -2.58 -7.03 8.72
C ASP A 50 -3.22 -6.44 9.98
N THR A 51 -4.35 -6.99 10.42
CA THR A 51 -5.00 -6.69 11.71
C THR A 51 -4.08 -7.00 12.89
N ILE A 52 -3.46 -8.19 12.92
CA ILE A 52 -2.50 -8.56 13.96
C ILE A 52 -1.30 -7.61 13.94
N ALA A 53 -0.82 -7.23 12.76
CA ALA A 53 0.31 -6.32 12.62
C ALA A 53 0.04 -4.91 13.17
N LEU A 54 -1.24 -4.49 13.29
CA LEU A 54 -1.59 -3.20 13.93
C LEU A 54 -1.08 -3.11 15.37
N THR A 55 -1.06 -4.23 16.10
CA THR A 55 -0.57 -4.29 17.49
C THR A 55 0.92 -3.95 17.61
N GLY A 56 1.67 -4.09 16.51
CA GLY A 56 3.07 -3.69 16.40
C GLY A 56 3.29 -2.22 16.01
N GLY A 57 2.23 -1.46 15.82
CA GLY A 57 2.32 -0.01 15.57
C GLY A 57 2.63 0.75 16.84
N ASN A 58 3.59 1.67 16.78
CA ASN A 58 4.08 2.43 17.93
C ASN A 58 4.21 3.94 17.68
N ALA A 59 3.90 4.40 16.46
CA ALA A 59 4.03 5.81 16.12
C ALA A 59 3.02 6.22 15.00
N PRO A 60 1.72 6.37 15.35
CA PRO A 60 1.03 6.12 16.61
C PRO A 60 0.84 4.63 16.91
N ASP A 61 0.58 4.27 18.16
CA ASP A 61 0.08 2.93 18.48
C ASP A 61 -1.45 2.84 18.30
N LEU A 62 -1.93 1.61 18.17
CA LEU A 62 -3.35 1.35 17.90
C LEU A 62 -4.26 1.87 19.03
N ILE A 63 -3.85 1.66 20.28
CA ILE A 63 -4.65 2.07 21.45
C ILE A 63 -4.74 3.60 21.51
N GLN A 64 -3.63 4.31 21.30
CA GLN A 64 -3.64 5.77 21.22
C GLN A 64 -4.58 6.31 20.15
N VAL A 65 -4.66 5.63 19.00
CA VAL A 65 -5.59 6.02 17.93
C VAL A 65 -7.03 5.75 18.35
N LEU A 66 -7.32 4.58 18.91
CA LEU A 66 -8.70 4.17 19.27
C LEU A 66 -9.29 5.00 20.43
N ILE A 67 -8.51 5.25 21.48
CA ILE A 67 -8.98 6.02 22.64
C ILE A 67 -8.74 7.52 22.50
N GLY A 68 -8.09 7.94 21.39
CA GLY A 68 -7.87 9.34 21.09
C GLY A 68 -6.81 10.03 21.93
N GLU A 69 -5.89 9.29 22.54
CA GLU A 69 -4.76 9.85 23.26
C GLU A 69 -3.66 10.38 22.33
N HIS A 70 -3.76 10.10 21.03
CA HIS A 70 -2.81 10.63 20.05
C HIS A 70 -3.06 12.12 19.80
N PRO A 71 -2.11 13.02 20.12
CA PRO A 71 -2.35 14.46 20.14
C PRO A 71 -2.71 15.06 18.77
N ALA A 72 -2.33 14.42 17.66
CA ALA A 72 -2.69 14.89 16.31
C ALA A 72 -4.09 14.44 15.90
N ILE A 73 -4.58 13.31 16.42
CA ILE A 73 -5.87 12.74 16.04
C ILE A 73 -6.96 13.22 17.00
N GLY A 74 -6.65 13.31 18.29
CA GLY A 74 -7.58 13.75 19.33
C GLY A 74 -8.62 12.70 19.73
N PRO A 75 -9.28 12.91 20.89
CA PRO A 75 -10.25 11.97 21.43
C PRO A 75 -11.48 11.85 20.53
N GLY A 76 -11.90 10.60 20.25
CA GLY A 76 -13.10 10.31 19.48
C GLY A 76 -13.07 10.74 18.01
N LYS A 77 -11.92 11.13 17.49
CA LYS A 77 -11.75 11.55 16.10
C LYS A 77 -11.88 10.38 15.12
N VAL A 78 -11.37 9.22 15.51
CA VAL A 78 -11.46 7.97 14.76
C VAL A 78 -12.29 6.98 15.58
N ARG A 79 -13.27 6.36 14.95
CA ARG A 79 -14.10 5.33 15.56
C ARG A 79 -14.10 4.10 14.67
N VAL A 80 -13.56 3.00 15.14
CA VAL A 80 -13.72 1.70 14.47
C VAL A 80 -15.13 1.21 14.82
N VAL A 81 -16.02 1.23 13.85
CA VAL A 81 -17.44 0.87 14.04
C VAL A 81 -17.76 -0.54 13.57
N PHE A 82 -16.90 -1.10 12.73
CA PHE A 82 -16.99 -2.50 12.28
C PHE A 82 -15.59 -3.04 12.04
N HIS A 83 -15.33 -4.25 12.55
CA HIS A 83 -14.09 -4.99 12.35
C HIS A 83 -14.27 -6.44 12.79
N GLU A 84 -14.27 -7.38 11.87
CA GLU A 84 -14.61 -8.78 12.14
C GLU A 84 -13.78 -9.41 13.28
N THR A 85 -12.48 -9.09 13.34
CA THR A 85 -11.58 -9.71 14.33
C THR A 85 -11.64 -9.09 15.72
N ILE A 86 -11.85 -7.76 15.85
CA ILE A 86 -11.71 -7.07 17.15
C ILE A 86 -13.01 -6.53 17.73
N MET A 87 -14.11 -6.52 16.99
CA MET A 87 -15.42 -6.12 17.53
C MET A 87 -16.00 -7.22 18.42
N PRO A 88 -16.73 -6.87 19.50
CA PRO A 88 -17.35 -7.85 20.37
C PRO A 88 -18.68 -8.40 19.83
N GLU A 89 -19.33 -7.67 18.93
CA GLU A 89 -20.58 -8.06 18.29
C GLU A 89 -20.36 -9.19 17.28
N TRP A 90 -21.37 -10.01 17.07
CA TRP A 90 -21.35 -11.11 16.12
C TRP A 90 -22.72 -11.36 15.49
N GLY A 91 -22.78 -12.10 14.40
CA GLY A 91 -24.02 -12.44 13.69
C GLY A 91 -24.75 -11.20 13.21
N GLU A 92 -26.08 -11.15 13.40
CA GLU A 92 -26.93 -10.05 12.95
C GLU A 92 -26.60 -8.71 13.64
N ASP A 93 -26.16 -8.73 14.90
CA ASP A 93 -25.78 -7.51 15.63
C ASP A 93 -24.55 -6.86 14.98
N ALA A 94 -23.58 -7.64 14.52
CA ALA A 94 -22.44 -7.13 13.78
C ALA A 94 -22.85 -6.62 12.39
N LEU A 95 -23.68 -7.36 11.66
CA LEU A 95 -24.14 -7.00 10.32
C LEU A 95 -25.00 -5.72 10.33
N GLU A 96 -25.62 -5.39 11.44
CA GLU A 96 -26.41 -4.15 11.55
C GLU A 96 -25.54 -2.91 11.34
N TYR A 97 -24.26 -2.93 11.76
CA TYR A 97 -23.33 -1.82 11.47
C TYR A 97 -23.10 -1.64 9.96
N LEU A 98 -23.03 -2.72 9.18
CA LEU A 98 -22.93 -2.62 7.73
C LEU A 98 -24.20 -2.06 7.11
N ARG A 99 -25.38 -2.46 7.62
CA ARG A 99 -26.67 -1.89 7.20
C ARG A 99 -26.81 -0.41 7.58
N MET A 100 -26.36 0.00 8.77
CA MET A 100 -26.30 1.40 9.18
C MET A 100 -25.41 2.22 8.23
N ALA A 101 -24.26 1.67 7.84
CA ALA A 101 -23.38 2.31 6.87
C ALA A 101 -24.06 2.45 5.49
N GLU A 102 -24.75 1.42 5.02
CA GLU A 102 -25.51 1.44 3.76
C GLU A 102 -26.61 2.51 3.80
N ARG A 103 -27.31 2.67 4.93
CA ARG A 103 -28.33 3.72 5.12
C ARG A 103 -27.74 5.12 5.34
N GLY A 104 -26.41 5.24 5.53
CA GLY A 104 -25.72 6.52 5.74
C GLY A 104 -25.73 7.01 7.19
N GLU A 105 -26.12 6.17 8.13
CA GLU A 105 -26.15 6.51 9.56
C GLU A 105 -24.73 6.60 10.17
N LEU A 106 -23.73 6.02 9.49
CA LEU A 106 -22.32 6.06 9.88
C LEU A 106 -21.45 7.00 9.03
N ASP A 107 -22.06 7.87 8.23
CA ASP A 107 -21.31 8.85 7.43
C ASP A 107 -20.70 9.96 8.30
N PRO A 108 -19.50 10.48 7.98
CA PRO A 108 -18.58 9.96 6.97
C PRO A 108 -17.77 8.73 7.48
N TYR A 109 -17.46 7.81 6.58
CA TYR A 109 -16.57 6.70 6.93
C TYR A 109 -15.51 6.42 5.87
N VAL A 110 -14.35 5.94 6.34
CA VAL A 110 -13.29 5.35 5.52
C VAL A 110 -13.49 3.83 5.52
N LEU A 111 -13.49 3.25 4.34
CA LEU A 111 -13.54 1.79 4.18
C LEU A 111 -12.11 1.25 4.11
N VAL A 112 -11.73 0.46 5.10
CA VAL A 112 -10.49 -0.28 5.14
C VAL A 112 -10.77 -1.70 4.67
N LEU A 113 -10.00 -2.16 3.70
CA LEU A 113 -10.13 -3.50 3.12
C LEU A 113 -8.88 -4.31 3.48
N GLU A 114 -9.08 -5.48 4.07
CA GLU A 114 -8.07 -6.50 4.33
C GLU A 114 -8.45 -7.78 3.58
N GLY A 115 -7.45 -8.46 2.99
CA GLY A 115 -7.72 -9.66 2.18
C GLY A 115 -8.18 -9.37 0.75
N SER A 116 -8.18 -10.40 -0.07
CA SER A 116 -8.55 -10.35 -1.49
C SER A 116 -10.02 -10.68 -1.71
N PHE A 117 -10.55 -10.33 -2.88
CA PHE A 117 -11.92 -10.60 -3.27
C PHE A 117 -11.97 -11.83 -4.19
N PRO A 118 -12.82 -12.83 -3.92
CA PRO A 118 -13.02 -13.94 -4.83
C PRO A 118 -13.80 -13.53 -6.08
N ASP A 119 -13.70 -14.32 -7.15
CA ASP A 119 -14.58 -14.22 -8.31
C ASP A 119 -15.92 -14.92 -8.02
N GLU A 120 -16.85 -14.18 -7.41
CA GLU A 120 -18.17 -14.72 -7.06
C GLU A 120 -19.02 -15.07 -8.29
N ASP A 121 -18.76 -14.48 -9.45
CA ASP A 121 -19.42 -14.87 -10.69
C ASP A 121 -18.98 -16.28 -11.11
N ALA A 122 -17.72 -16.64 -10.83
CA ALA A 122 -17.23 -18.00 -11.04
C ALA A 122 -17.90 -18.96 -10.05
N ALA A 123 -17.97 -18.63 -8.76
CA ALA A 123 -18.63 -19.45 -7.75
C ALA A 123 -20.12 -19.69 -8.07
N ALA A 124 -20.83 -18.65 -8.52
CA ALA A 124 -22.25 -18.74 -8.86
C ALA A 124 -22.51 -19.69 -10.05
N ARG A 125 -21.59 -19.81 -11.01
CA ARG A 125 -21.68 -20.78 -12.11
C ARG A 125 -21.62 -22.22 -11.63
N GLU A 126 -20.94 -22.46 -10.51
CA GLU A 126 -20.85 -23.77 -9.83
C GLU A 126 -21.97 -23.97 -8.80
N GLY A 127 -22.92 -23.04 -8.71
CA GLY A 127 -24.08 -23.11 -7.83
C GLY A 127 -23.81 -22.74 -6.37
N GLY A 128 -22.73 -22.03 -6.09
CA GLY A 128 -22.33 -21.67 -4.75
C GLY A 128 -21.80 -20.22 -4.61
N TRP A 129 -21.05 -20.01 -3.58
CA TRP A 129 -20.34 -18.77 -3.26
C TRP A 129 -19.05 -19.11 -2.51
N TRP A 130 -18.03 -18.21 -2.62
CA TRP A 130 -16.74 -18.39 -1.96
C TRP A 130 -16.71 -17.70 -0.58
N PHE A 131 -17.39 -16.56 -0.46
CA PHE A 131 -17.36 -15.73 0.73
C PHE A 131 -18.75 -15.18 1.01
N GLY A 132 -19.49 -15.81 1.94
CA GLY A 132 -20.82 -15.40 2.40
C GLY A 132 -20.76 -14.71 3.75
N LEU A 133 -21.43 -13.57 3.88
CA LEU A 133 -21.51 -12.80 5.12
C LEU A 133 -22.95 -12.35 5.38
N GLY A 134 -23.71 -13.23 6.02
CA GLY A 134 -25.12 -13.03 6.33
C GLY A 134 -26.08 -13.44 5.22
N GLU A 135 -27.37 -13.22 5.50
CA GLU A 135 -28.48 -13.62 4.63
C GLU A 135 -29.54 -12.54 4.56
N GLU A 136 -30.11 -12.31 3.39
CA GLU A 136 -31.27 -11.47 3.17
C GLU A 136 -32.30 -12.20 2.30
N ASN A 137 -33.56 -12.28 2.79
CA ASN A 137 -34.66 -12.93 2.06
C ASN A 137 -34.36 -14.37 1.61
N GLY A 138 -33.68 -15.17 2.42
CA GLY A 138 -33.31 -16.54 2.14
C GLY A 138 -32.15 -16.70 1.15
N LYS A 139 -31.37 -15.62 0.90
CA LYS A 139 -30.20 -15.63 0.03
C LYS A 139 -28.98 -15.14 0.79
N ILE A 140 -27.89 -15.87 0.64
CA ILE A 140 -26.59 -15.44 1.17
C ILE A 140 -26.17 -14.13 0.49
N ILE A 141 -25.73 -13.17 1.31
CA ILE A 141 -25.08 -11.96 0.83
C ILE A 141 -23.58 -12.25 0.79
N THR A 142 -22.96 -12.06 -0.36
CA THR A 142 -21.52 -12.25 -0.48
C THR A 142 -20.76 -11.06 0.12
N GLY A 143 -19.52 -11.31 0.56
CA GLY A 143 -18.64 -10.22 1.02
C GLY A 143 -18.38 -9.19 -0.09
N ASN A 144 -18.24 -9.63 -1.34
CA ASN A 144 -18.14 -8.73 -2.49
C ASN A 144 -19.37 -7.81 -2.62
N GLU A 145 -20.56 -8.33 -2.39
CA GLU A 145 -21.79 -7.53 -2.41
C GLU A 145 -21.80 -6.50 -1.28
N TRP A 146 -21.41 -6.86 -0.06
CA TRP A 146 -21.27 -5.92 1.04
C TRP A 146 -20.29 -4.80 0.70
N VAL A 147 -19.09 -5.11 0.23
CA VAL A 147 -18.09 -4.09 -0.15
C VAL A 147 -18.66 -3.18 -1.25
N ARG A 148 -19.33 -3.70 -2.27
CA ARG A 148 -19.96 -2.89 -3.31
C ARG A 148 -21.03 -1.95 -2.76
N ARG A 149 -21.85 -2.39 -1.78
CA ARG A 149 -22.84 -1.55 -1.10
C ARG A 149 -22.14 -0.43 -0.32
N LEU A 150 -21.07 -0.76 0.42
CA LEU A 150 -20.31 0.20 1.23
C LEU A 150 -19.54 1.23 0.37
N LEU A 151 -19.00 0.84 -0.78
CA LEU A 151 -18.30 1.74 -1.70
C LEU A 151 -19.16 2.91 -2.18
N LYS A 152 -20.48 2.76 -2.21
CA LYS A 152 -21.39 3.84 -2.63
C LYS A 152 -21.27 5.08 -1.76
N ARG A 153 -20.93 4.93 -0.47
CA ARG A 153 -20.89 6.02 0.53
C ARG A 153 -19.52 6.28 1.13
N ALA A 154 -18.58 5.32 1.05
CA ALA A 154 -17.23 5.48 1.58
C ALA A 154 -16.57 6.75 1.03
N VAL A 155 -16.04 7.61 1.92
CA VAL A 155 -15.35 8.84 1.52
C VAL A 155 -13.91 8.58 1.06
N ALA A 156 -13.32 7.48 1.48
CA ALA A 156 -12.01 7.00 1.05
C ALA A 156 -11.93 5.47 1.19
N VAL A 157 -11.00 4.86 0.47
CA VAL A 157 -10.67 3.42 0.59
C VAL A 157 -9.19 3.27 0.92
N VAL A 158 -8.88 2.37 1.85
CA VAL A 158 -7.51 1.92 2.14
C VAL A 158 -7.47 0.40 1.99
N ALA A 159 -6.69 -0.07 1.01
CA ALA A 159 -6.42 -1.50 0.84
C ALA A 159 -5.15 -1.85 1.63
N VAL A 160 -5.32 -2.52 2.76
CA VAL A 160 -4.25 -2.91 3.68
C VAL A 160 -3.82 -4.35 3.39
N GLY A 161 -2.52 -4.56 3.29
CA GLY A 161 -1.95 -5.82 2.84
C GLY A 161 -1.93 -5.97 1.33
N THR A 162 -1.03 -6.81 0.84
CA THR A 162 -0.88 -7.06 -0.59
C THR A 162 -2.07 -7.83 -1.17
N CYS A 163 -2.75 -8.63 -0.34
CA CYS A 163 -3.98 -9.33 -0.73
C CYS A 163 -5.09 -8.33 -1.08
N ALA A 164 -5.38 -7.38 -0.20
CA ALA A 164 -6.37 -6.33 -0.48
C ALA A 164 -5.91 -5.38 -1.59
N ALA A 165 -4.62 -5.08 -1.67
CA ALA A 165 -4.11 -4.17 -2.69
C ALA A 165 -4.18 -4.76 -4.10
N TYR A 166 -3.63 -5.97 -4.31
CA TYR A 166 -3.37 -6.53 -5.64
C TYR A 166 -3.78 -8.00 -5.80
N GLY A 167 -4.40 -8.63 -4.79
CA GLY A 167 -4.73 -10.06 -4.77
C GLY A 167 -3.76 -10.91 -3.97
N GLY A 168 -2.49 -10.52 -3.90
CA GLY A 168 -1.47 -11.10 -3.03
C GLY A 168 -1.28 -12.61 -3.15
N ILE A 169 -1.06 -13.27 -2.01
CA ILE A 169 -0.79 -14.71 -1.94
C ILE A 169 -2.03 -15.55 -2.29
N VAL A 170 -3.23 -15.05 -2.00
CA VAL A 170 -4.48 -15.74 -2.33
C VAL A 170 -4.69 -15.81 -3.85
N ASN A 171 -4.13 -14.83 -4.57
CA ASN A 171 -4.12 -14.80 -6.03
C ASN A 171 -2.89 -15.50 -6.64
N SER A 172 -2.16 -16.32 -5.90
CA SER A 172 -1.01 -17.02 -6.44
C SER A 172 -1.43 -18.10 -7.44
N ARG A 173 -0.54 -18.31 -8.44
CA ARG A 173 -0.71 -19.33 -9.45
C ARG A 173 -0.55 -20.71 -8.84
N VAL A 174 -1.52 -21.58 -9.03
CA VAL A 174 -1.37 -23.00 -8.71
C VAL A 174 -0.63 -23.67 -9.87
N MET A 175 0.70 -23.78 -9.75
CA MET A 175 1.59 -24.18 -10.85
C MET A 175 1.31 -25.57 -11.44
N GLU A 176 0.67 -26.48 -10.70
CA GLU A 176 0.54 -27.89 -11.11
C GLU A 176 -0.91 -28.39 -11.22
N ALA A 177 -1.89 -27.66 -10.74
CA ALA A 177 -3.27 -28.17 -10.62
C ALA A 177 -4.24 -27.71 -11.71
N GLY A 178 -3.76 -27.10 -12.80
CA GLY A 178 -4.62 -26.50 -13.81
C GLY A 178 -5.64 -25.60 -13.15
N GLY A 179 -5.41 -24.30 -13.08
CA GLY A 179 -6.21 -23.37 -12.29
C GLY A 179 -7.71 -23.59 -12.46
N TYR A 180 -8.45 -23.56 -11.38
CA TYR A 180 -9.90 -23.78 -11.37
C TYR A 180 -10.67 -22.63 -12.02
N THR A 181 -10.03 -21.51 -12.28
CA THR A 181 -10.60 -20.34 -12.96
C THR A 181 -10.09 -20.24 -14.39
N ALA A 182 -10.87 -19.61 -15.26
CA ALA A 182 -10.54 -19.47 -16.68
C ALA A 182 -9.22 -18.73 -16.94
N ASP A 183 -8.76 -17.90 -16.01
CA ASP A 183 -7.48 -17.18 -16.05
C ASP A 183 -6.30 -17.97 -15.47
N GLY A 184 -6.56 -19.07 -14.75
CA GLY A 184 -5.55 -19.98 -14.21
C GLY A 184 -4.70 -19.40 -13.05
N TRP A 185 -5.10 -18.26 -12.47
CA TRP A 185 -4.29 -17.59 -11.45
C TRP A 185 -4.55 -18.08 -10.02
N SER A 186 -5.80 -18.34 -9.65
CA SER A 186 -6.07 -18.87 -8.31
C SER A 186 -7.33 -19.74 -8.33
N PRO A 187 -7.50 -20.64 -7.33
CA PRO A 187 -8.70 -21.45 -7.21
C PRO A 187 -9.99 -20.65 -7.12
N THR A 188 -9.95 -19.46 -6.49
CA THR A 188 -11.12 -18.59 -6.31
C THR A 188 -11.15 -17.41 -7.28
N GLY A 189 -10.18 -17.30 -8.20
CA GLY A 189 -10.05 -16.13 -9.08
C GLY A 189 -9.82 -14.83 -8.33
N ALA A 190 -9.14 -14.91 -7.18
CA ALA A 190 -8.96 -13.80 -6.25
C ALA A 190 -8.32 -12.57 -6.91
N PHE A 191 -8.76 -11.38 -6.52
CA PHE A 191 -8.22 -10.09 -7.01
C PHE A 191 -8.20 -9.06 -5.89
N GLY A 192 -7.36 -8.04 -6.03
CA GLY A 192 -7.29 -6.93 -5.08
C GLY A 192 -8.25 -5.79 -5.40
N PHE A 193 -8.15 -4.72 -4.62
CA PHE A 193 -8.90 -3.50 -4.91
C PHE A 193 -8.35 -2.78 -6.16
N PHE A 194 -7.04 -2.67 -6.27
CA PHE A 194 -6.36 -2.13 -7.45
C PHE A 194 -6.05 -3.22 -8.47
N ASP A 195 -5.86 -2.82 -9.71
CA ASP A 195 -5.34 -3.72 -10.74
C ASP A 195 -3.91 -4.17 -10.38
N ASP A 196 -3.60 -5.44 -10.61
CA ASP A 196 -2.22 -5.92 -10.61
C ASP A 196 -1.65 -5.80 -12.04
N PRO A 197 -0.84 -4.77 -12.33
CA PRO A 197 -0.34 -4.53 -13.67
C PRO A 197 0.75 -5.53 -14.09
N ILE A 198 1.31 -6.28 -13.14
CA ILE A 198 2.36 -7.26 -13.40
C ILE A 198 1.74 -8.58 -13.84
N LYS A 199 0.69 -9.02 -13.16
CA LYS A 199 -0.07 -10.21 -13.51
C LYS A 199 -1.13 -9.95 -14.60
N GLY A 200 -1.45 -8.68 -14.87
CA GLY A 200 -2.53 -8.31 -15.79
C GLY A 200 -3.93 -8.54 -15.21
N ILE A 201 -4.07 -8.65 -13.89
CA ILE A 201 -5.32 -8.94 -13.23
C ILE A 201 -6.06 -7.64 -12.91
N ARG A 202 -7.32 -7.57 -13.31
CA ARG A 202 -8.19 -6.44 -13.02
C ARG A 202 -8.69 -6.52 -11.57
N GLY A 203 -8.47 -5.43 -10.81
CA GLY A 203 -8.98 -5.28 -9.47
C GLY A 203 -10.43 -4.77 -9.40
N ALA A 204 -10.93 -4.58 -8.19
CA ALA A 204 -12.27 -4.05 -7.92
C ALA A 204 -12.55 -2.71 -8.62
N VAL A 205 -11.56 -1.80 -8.63
CA VAL A 205 -11.66 -0.49 -9.32
C VAL A 205 -11.96 -0.61 -10.82
N SER A 206 -11.60 -1.73 -11.45
CA SER A 206 -11.84 -2.00 -12.87
C SER A 206 -12.96 -3.00 -13.15
N ARG A 207 -13.49 -3.66 -12.09
CA ARG A 207 -14.55 -4.66 -12.17
C ARG A 207 -15.91 -4.11 -11.74
N TRP A 208 -15.95 -3.29 -10.66
CA TRP A 208 -17.19 -2.89 -10.03
C TRP A 208 -17.59 -1.44 -10.37
N GLU A 209 -18.85 -1.26 -10.70
CA GLU A 209 -19.38 0.08 -11.03
C GLU A 209 -19.37 1.00 -9.82
N GLU A 210 -19.64 0.46 -8.64
CA GLU A 210 -19.65 1.20 -7.38
C GLU A 210 -18.25 1.74 -7.00
N ALA A 211 -17.18 1.14 -7.54
CA ALA A 211 -15.82 1.62 -7.39
C ALA A 211 -15.45 2.77 -8.35
N ARG A 212 -16.37 3.21 -9.23
CA ARG A 212 -16.12 4.27 -10.22
C ARG A 212 -15.51 5.57 -9.65
N PRO A 213 -15.94 6.12 -8.50
CA PRO A 213 -15.32 7.31 -7.93
C PRO A 213 -13.83 7.11 -7.60
N PHE A 214 -13.47 5.92 -7.17
CA PHE A 214 -12.09 5.52 -6.86
C PHE A 214 -11.29 5.25 -8.14
N LYS A 215 -11.92 4.65 -9.14
CA LYS A 215 -11.35 4.50 -10.49
C LYS A 215 -11.02 5.86 -11.11
N ASN A 216 -11.91 6.82 -11.00
CA ASN A 216 -11.68 8.17 -11.50
C ASN A 216 -10.47 8.84 -10.80
N PHE A 217 -10.29 8.59 -9.50
CA PHE A 217 -9.12 9.04 -8.76
C PHE A 217 -7.83 8.39 -9.29
N VAL A 218 -7.86 7.07 -9.51
CA VAL A 218 -6.76 6.28 -10.08
C VAL A 218 -6.39 6.81 -11.48
N GLU A 219 -7.34 6.92 -12.39
CA GLU A 219 -7.14 7.44 -13.75
C GLU A 219 -6.73 8.93 -13.74
N GLY A 220 -7.21 9.71 -12.78
CA GLY A 220 -6.84 11.10 -12.53
C GLY A 220 -5.45 11.27 -11.91
N ARG A 221 -4.69 10.21 -11.73
CA ARG A 221 -3.36 10.19 -11.09
C ARG A 221 -3.35 10.80 -9.69
N GLY A 222 -4.32 10.42 -8.89
CA GLY A 222 -4.46 10.86 -7.50
C GLY A 222 -4.95 12.30 -7.33
N LYS A 223 -5.50 12.91 -8.36
CA LYS A 223 -6.08 14.26 -8.27
C LYS A 223 -7.57 14.18 -7.93
N LEU A 224 -7.96 14.86 -6.86
CA LEU A 224 -9.37 15.12 -6.58
C LEU A 224 -9.85 16.17 -7.59
N LYS A 225 -10.49 15.74 -8.65
CA LYS A 225 -11.19 16.62 -9.59
C LYS A 225 -12.64 16.24 -9.62
N VAL A 226 -13.51 17.23 -9.60
CA VAL A 226 -14.85 17.06 -10.16
C VAL A 226 -14.65 17.00 -11.68
N SER A 227 -14.49 15.80 -12.19
CA SER A 227 -14.35 15.52 -13.62
C SER A 227 -15.73 15.54 -14.27
N PRO A 228 -15.83 15.80 -15.57
CA PRO A 228 -17.05 15.53 -16.34
C PRO A 228 -17.52 14.07 -16.24
N SER A 229 -16.63 13.15 -15.88
CA SER A 229 -16.92 11.73 -15.60
C SER A 229 -17.47 11.45 -14.19
N GLY A 230 -17.63 12.47 -13.32
CA GLY A 230 -18.21 12.33 -11.99
C GLY A 230 -17.26 12.60 -10.83
N GLU A 231 -17.73 12.30 -9.63
CA GLU A 231 -17.01 12.45 -8.36
C GLU A 231 -15.75 11.59 -8.31
N THR A 232 -14.70 12.12 -7.67
CA THR A 232 -13.48 11.36 -7.37
C THR A 232 -13.34 11.21 -5.86
N ARG A 233 -13.03 9.99 -5.40
CA ARG A 233 -12.76 9.66 -3.99
C ARG A 233 -11.40 8.99 -3.86
N PRO A 234 -10.59 9.33 -2.83
CA PRO A 234 -9.26 8.79 -2.69
C PRO A 234 -9.26 7.29 -2.39
N ALA A 235 -8.30 6.59 -3.00
CA ALA A 235 -8.00 5.21 -2.70
C ALA A 235 -6.48 5.03 -2.57
N VAL A 236 -6.04 4.33 -1.53
CA VAL A 236 -4.63 4.16 -1.17
C VAL A 236 -4.32 2.70 -0.87
N ALA A 237 -3.19 2.23 -1.37
CA ALA A 237 -2.65 0.90 -1.07
C ALA A 237 -1.59 0.97 0.02
N VAL A 238 -1.67 0.09 1.01
CA VAL A 238 -0.66 -0.11 2.06
C VAL A 238 -0.22 -1.58 2.02
N PRO A 239 0.52 -2.00 0.98
CA PRO A 239 0.83 -3.41 0.80
C PRO A 239 1.91 -3.89 1.77
N GLY A 240 1.90 -5.19 1.98
CA GLY A 240 2.79 -6.00 2.78
C GLY A 240 2.15 -7.37 2.98
N CYS A 241 2.88 -8.35 3.45
CA CYS A 241 2.32 -9.67 3.76
C CYS A 241 2.94 -10.15 5.09
N PRO A 242 2.40 -9.56 6.18
CA PRO A 242 1.44 -8.45 6.29
C PRO A 242 2.05 -7.05 6.10
N ALA A 243 1.20 -6.02 5.94
CA ALA A 243 1.61 -4.63 6.09
C ALA A 243 1.97 -4.34 7.56
N THR A 244 2.89 -3.42 7.83
CA THR A 244 3.20 -3.12 9.23
C THR A 244 2.19 -2.18 9.85
N GLY A 245 1.98 -2.31 11.16
CA GLY A 245 1.10 -1.45 11.92
C GLY A 245 1.43 0.04 11.74
N ASN A 246 2.70 0.40 11.75
CA ASN A 246 3.13 1.79 11.53
C ASN A 246 2.74 2.33 10.15
N ALA A 247 2.88 1.55 9.08
CA ALA A 247 2.48 1.98 7.75
C ALA A 247 0.97 2.20 7.66
N THR A 248 0.21 1.26 8.20
CA THR A 248 -1.25 1.29 8.20
C THR A 248 -1.78 2.46 9.03
N LEU A 249 -1.36 2.59 10.30
CA LEU A 249 -1.83 3.64 11.20
C LEU A 249 -1.44 5.04 10.73
N ARG A 250 -0.23 5.22 10.18
CA ARG A 250 0.19 6.51 9.60
C ARG A 250 -0.62 6.87 8.37
N THR A 251 -0.92 5.91 7.51
CA THR A 251 -1.72 6.15 6.31
C THR A 251 -3.16 6.49 6.68
N LEU A 252 -3.78 5.74 7.60
CA LEU A 252 -5.12 6.01 8.09
C LEU A 252 -5.21 7.39 8.75
N GLY A 253 -4.28 7.71 9.64
CA GLY A 253 -4.22 9.02 10.28
C GLY A 253 -4.07 10.16 9.28
N HIS A 254 -3.20 10.01 8.28
CA HIS A 254 -3.05 10.99 7.21
C HIS A 254 -4.35 11.18 6.41
N LEU A 255 -5.02 10.08 6.04
CA LEU A 255 -6.26 10.15 5.25
C LEU A 255 -7.41 10.75 6.03
N VAL A 256 -7.55 10.44 7.32
CA VAL A 256 -8.56 11.09 8.19
C VAL A 256 -8.34 12.60 8.20
N LEU A 257 -7.11 13.06 8.37
CA LEU A 257 -6.80 14.49 8.32
C LEU A 257 -7.00 15.10 6.93
N ALA A 258 -6.79 14.33 5.87
CA ALA A 258 -7.01 14.79 4.51
C ALA A 258 -8.52 14.86 4.14
N VAL A 259 -9.32 13.92 4.62
CA VAL A 259 -10.80 13.94 4.48
C VAL A 259 -11.38 15.16 5.17
N ASP A 260 -10.83 15.53 6.33
CA ASP A 260 -11.22 16.75 7.05
C ASP A 260 -10.68 18.06 6.40
N GLY A 261 -9.94 17.96 5.30
CA GLY A 261 -9.37 19.13 4.63
C GLY A 261 -8.17 19.76 5.35
N LEU A 262 -7.63 19.09 6.36
CA LEU A 262 -6.53 19.58 7.20
C LEU A 262 -5.16 19.33 6.59
N LEU A 263 -5.03 18.25 5.82
CA LEU A 263 -3.83 17.91 5.06
C LEU A 263 -4.17 17.68 3.59
N PRO A 264 -3.21 17.91 2.69
CA PRO A 264 -3.35 17.42 1.32
C PRO A 264 -3.29 15.88 1.34
N LEU A 265 -3.87 15.23 0.34
CA LEU A 265 -3.70 13.79 0.15
C LEU A 265 -2.23 13.43 0.04
N PRO A 266 -1.82 12.26 0.54
CA PRO A 266 -0.45 11.80 0.40
C PRO A 266 -0.07 11.67 -1.08
N LYS A 267 1.16 12.02 -1.42
CA LYS A 267 1.69 11.71 -2.74
C LYS A 267 1.80 10.20 -2.87
N LEU A 268 1.28 9.65 -3.97
CA LEU A 268 1.26 8.23 -4.25
C LEU A 268 2.23 7.90 -5.39
N ASP A 269 2.77 6.69 -5.35
CA ASP A 269 3.51 6.13 -6.48
C ASP A 269 2.55 5.57 -7.57
N LYS A 270 3.12 4.98 -8.60
CA LYS A 270 2.35 4.36 -9.70
C LYS A 270 1.53 3.13 -9.30
N TYR A 271 1.72 2.63 -8.09
CA TYR A 271 1.02 1.49 -7.51
C TYR A 271 0.09 1.91 -6.37
N TRP A 272 -0.20 3.21 -6.26
CA TRP A 272 -1.13 3.81 -5.27
C TRP A 272 -0.66 3.75 -3.83
N ARG A 273 0.64 3.56 -3.60
CA ARG A 273 1.26 3.49 -2.28
C ARG A 273 1.79 4.86 -1.86
N PRO A 274 1.67 5.26 -0.57
CA PRO A 274 2.25 6.52 -0.09
C PRO A 274 3.76 6.57 -0.32
N LEU A 275 4.24 7.59 -1.03
CA LEU A 275 5.67 7.74 -1.34
C LEU A 275 6.54 7.91 -0.09
N TYR A 276 6.00 8.51 0.99
CA TYR A 276 6.74 8.67 2.24
C TYR A 276 6.97 7.35 2.99
N ILE A 277 6.26 6.27 2.59
CA ILE A 277 6.45 4.91 3.10
C ILE A 277 7.20 4.06 2.08
N TYR A 278 6.76 4.08 0.82
CA TYR A 278 7.21 3.16 -0.22
C TYR A 278 8.09 3.82 -1.29
N GLY A 279 8.65 5.01 -1.00
CA GLY A 279 9.49 5.74 -1.96
C GLY A 279 10.81 5.04 -2.27
N ASN A 280 11.46 4.47 -1.25
CA ASN A 280 12.76 3.84 -1.36
C ASN A 280 12.66 2.32 -1.51
N THR A 281 13.63 1.72 -2.20
CA THR A 281 13.75 0.27 -2.28
C THR A 281 14.37 -0.29 -1.00
N VAL A 282 14.13 -1.57 -0.75
CA VAL A 282 14.81 -2.31 0.33
C VAL A 282 16.33 -2.26 0.16
N HIS A 283 16.81 -2.28 -1.10
CA HIS A 283 18.23 -2.27 -1.42
C HIS A 283 18.90 -0.93 -1.05
N GLU A 284 18.26 0.20 -1.35
CA GLU A 284 18.78 1.55 -1.03
C GLU A 284 18.98 1.75 0.47
N GLN A 285 18.18 1.09 1.30
CA GLN A 285 18.22 1.18 2.76
C GLN A 285 18.97 0.00 3.41
N CYS A 286 19.52 -0.92 2.59
CA CYS A 286 20.08 -2.17 3.08
C CYS A 286 21.45 -1.95 3.74
N PRO A 287 21.66 -2.42 4.99
CA PRO A 287 22.98 -2.35 5.63
C PRO A 287 24.05 -3.20 4.90
N ARG A 288 23.61 -4.06 3.97
CA ARG A 288 24.49 -4.91 3.14
C ARG A 288 24.79 -4.30 1.76
N ALA A 289 24.35 -3.07 1.48
CA ALA A 289 24.52 -2.43 0.16
C ALA A 289 26.00 -2.28 -0.23
N GLY A 290 26.89 -2.05 0.75
CA GLY A 290 28.34 -2.02 0.51
C GLY A 290 28.92 -3.32 -0.04
N PHE A 291 28.44 -4.46 0.45
CA PHE A 291 28.85 -5.77 -0.10
C PHE A 291 28.33 -6.00 -1.52
N TYR A 292 27.14 -5.48 -1.84
CA TYR A 292 26.62 -5.50 -3.21
C TYR A 292 27.54 -4.72 -4.15
N ALA A 293 27.91 -3.50 -3.76
CA ALA A 293 28.80 -2.65 -4.54
C ALA A 293 30.20 -3.27 -4.73
N ALA A 294 30.68 -4.03 -3.76
CA ALA A 294 31.94 -4.76 -3.82
C ALA A 294 31.85 -6.10 -4.58
N GLY A 295 30.67 -6.52 -5.03
CA GLY A 295 30.46 -7.83 -5.65
C GLY A 295 30.61 -9.00 -4.68
N ASP A 296 30.51 -8.76 -3.36
CA ASP A 296 30.68 -9.79 -2.34
C ASP A 296 29.32 -10.30 -1.88
N PHE A 297 28.94 -11.46 -2.39
CA PHE A 297 27.64 -12.06 -2.22
C PHE A 297 27.69 -13.31 -1.35
N ARG A 298 26.64 -13.51 -0.54
CA ARG A 298 26.37 -14.79 0.12
C ARG A 298 26.07 -15.85 -0.92
N LYS A 299 26.62 -17.05 -0.74
CA LYS A 299 26.48 -18.17 -1.70
C LYS A 299 25.35 -19.13 -1.30
N ASN A 300 25.18 -19.38 0.00
CA ASN A 300 24.14 -20.27 0.50
C ASN A 300 23.22 -19.55 1.47
N PRO A 301 21.91 -19.84 1.49
CA PRO A 301 20.96 -19.19 2.41
C PRO A 301 21.34 -19.38 3.89
N GLY A 302 21.92 -20.51 4.26
CA GLY A 302 22.32 -20.85 5.64
C GLY A 302 23.64 -20.27 6.11
N ASP A 303 24.43 -19.62 5.25
CA ASP A 303 25.70 -19.02 5.64
C ASP A 303 25.48 -17.91 6.68
N ASN A 304 26.31 -17.90 7.72
CA ASN A 304 26.26 -16.85 8.75
C ASN A 304 27.33 -15.78 8.49
N ASP A 305 27.26 -15.10 7.36
CA ASP A 305 28.13 -14.00 6.99
C ASP A 305 27.34 -12.69 6.75
N PRO A 306 27.96 -11.51 6.80
CA PRO A 306 27.29 -10.25 6.57
C PRO A 306 27.06 -9.88 5.10
N LYS A 307 27.45 -10.73 4.17
CA LYS A 307 27.49 -10.47 2.73
C LYS A 307 26.12 -10.19 2.14
N CYS A 308 26.10 -9.60 0.93
CA CYS A 308 24.87 -9.29 0.23
C CYS A 308 24.09 -10.57 -0.13
N LEU A 309 22.77 -10.53 0.08
CA LEU A 309 21.86 -11.66 -0.14
C LEU A 309 21.34 -11.77 -1.58
N PHE A 310 21.82 -10.93 -2.50
CA PHE A 310 21.31 -10.89 -3.87
C PHE A 310 21.41 -12.24 -4.59
N GLN A 311 22.55 -12.91 -4.51
CA GLN A 311 22.76 -14.20 -5.16
C GLN A 311 22.00 -15.37 -4.50
N VAL A 312 21.48 -15.20 -3.30
CA VAL A 312 20.61 -16.19 -2.65
C VAL A 312 19.12 -15.82 -2.76
N GLY A 313 18.78 -14.89 -3.64
CA GLY A 313 17.41 -14.66 -4.04
C GLY A 313 16.76 -13.36 -3.54
N CYS A 314 17.50 -12.46 -2.91
CA CYS A 314 16.94 -11.19 -2.42
C CYS A 314 16.32 -10.33 -3.53
N LYS A 315 15.06 -9.94 -3.35
CA LYS A 315 14.30 -9.08 -4.27
C LYS A 315 14.40 -7.59 -3.90
N GLY A 316 15.29 -7.24 -2.97
CA GLY A 316 15.46 -5.88 -2.46
C GLY A 316 15.63 -4.80 -3.52
N PRO A 317 16.39 -5.00 -4.60
CA PRO A 317 16.57 -4.00 -5.66
C PRO A 317 15.30 -3.62 -6.42
N VAL A 318 14.28 -4.46 -6.43
CA VAL A 318 13.01 -4.24 -7.15
C VAL A 318 11.81 -4.08 -6.24
N SER A 319 12.03 -4.01 -4.93
CA SER A 319 10.96 -3.97 -3.93
C SER A 319 11.02 -2.68 -3.10
N ASN A 320 9.97 -1.88 -3.13
CA ASN A 320 9.85 -0.69 -2.31
C ASN A 320 9.25 -1.03 -0.95
N CYS A 321 9.97 -0.77 0.12
CA CYS A 321 9.55 -1.13 1.48
C CYS A 321 10.45 -0.43 2.50
N PRO A 322 9.91 0.14 3.59
CA PRO A 322 10.70 0.92 4.55
C PRO A 322 11.42 0.09 5.62
N TRP A 323 11.24 -1.22 5.67
CA TRP A 323 11.58 -2.04 6.85
C TRP A 323 13.08 -2.17 7.15
N ASN A 324 13.93 -1.95 6.20
CA ASN A 324 15.38 -1.89 6.46
C ASN A 324 15.81 -0.58 7.13
N GLU A 325 15.02 0.48 6.99
CA GLU A 325 15.28 1.77 7.63
C GLU A 325 14.61 1.85 9.01
N VAL A 326 13.30 1.64 9.04
CA VAL A 326 12.47 1.88 10.24
C VAL A 326 12.30 0.66 11.13
N GLY A 327 12.67 -0.52 10.67
CA GLY A 327 12.40 -1.79 11.37
C GLY A 327 10.94 -2.22 11.25
N TRP A 328 10.68 -3.46 11.63
CA TRP A 328 9.35 -4.04 11.62
C TRP A 328 8.51 -3.58 12.82
N ILE A 329 9.08 -3.75 14.03
CA ILE A 329 8.51 -3.31 15.30
C ILE A 329 9.61 -2.60 16.08
N ASP A 330 9.35 -1.41 16.62
CA ASP A 330 10.25 -0.67 17.49
C ASP A 330 11.69 -0.51 16.95
N GLY A 331 11.82 -0.35 15.64
CA GLY A 331 13.13 -0.24 15.01
C GLY A 331 13.86 -1.56 14.83
N VAL A 332 13.27 -2.70 15.24
CA VAL A 332 13.83 -4.04 15.13
C VAL A 332 13.25 -4.78 13.92
N GLY A 333 14.05 -5.69 13.33
CA GLY A 333 13.64 -6.47 12.17
C GLY A 333 13.93 -5.75 10.84
N GLY A 334 13.29 -6.21 9.81
CA GLY A 334 13.58 -5.86 8.43
C GLY A 334 14.28 -7.02 7.70
N PRO A 335 13.89 -7.32 6.45
CA PRO A 335 14.25 -8.59 5.83
C PRO A 335 15.77 -8.83 5.80
N THR A 336 16.53 -7.91 5.24
CA THR A 336 17.98 -8.13 5.08
C THR A 336 18.79 -7.76 6.33
N ARG A 337 18.24 -7.00 7.26
CA ARG A 337 18.86 -6.71 8.57
C ARG A 337 18.98 -7.97 9.42
N THR A 338 17.98 -8.82 9.37
CA THR A 338 17.92 -10.09 10.12
C THR A 338 18.56 -11.26 9.38
N GLY A 339 19.15 -11.04 8.19
CA GLY A 339 19.81 -12.07 7.40
C GLY A 339 18.88 -12.86 6.48
N GLY A 340 17.60 -12.51 6.40
CA GLY A 340 16.65 -13.07 5.45
C GLY A 340 16.63 -12.31 4.13
N VAL A 341 16.27 -12.98 3.05
CA VAL A 341 16.08 -12.33 1.74
C VAL A 341 14.80 -11.50 1.73
N CYS A 342 14.80 -10.36 1.06
CA CYS A 342 13.56 -9.69 0.69
C CYS A 342 12.83 -10.54 -0.35
N ILE A 343 11.55 -10.84 -0.12
CA ILE A 343 10.73 -11.69 -1.01
C ILE A 343 9.79 -10.87 -1.92
N GLY A 344 9.82 -9.54 -1.83
CA GLY A 344 9.01 -8.67 -2.69
C GLY A 344 7.56 -8.50 -2.27
N CYS A 345 7.21 -8.81 -1.02
CA CYS A 345 5.82 -8.91 -0.55
C CYS A 345 5.00 -7.61 -0.62
N THR A 346 5.61 -6.46 -0.82
CA THR A 346 4.94 -5.15 -0.96
C THR A 346 4.65 -4.78 -2.42
N MET A 347 5.02 -5.63 -3.37
CA MET A 347 4.95 -5.31 -4.80
C MET A 347 3.75 -5.97 -5.47
N PRO A 348 3.13 -5.33 -6.48
CA PRO A 348 2.25 -6.05 -7.40
C PRO A 348 3.03 -7.20 -8.07
N GLY A 349 2.31 -8.24 -8.45
CA GLY A 349 2.91 -9.48 -8.97
C GLY A 349 3.34 -10.48 -7.90
N PHE A 350 3.30 -10.09 -6.61
CA PHE A 350 3.60 -11.02 -5.51
C PHE A 350 2.49 -12.08 -5.35
N PRO A 351 2.82 -13.36 -5.06
CA PRO A 351 4.19 -13.90 -4.94
C PRO A 351 4.82 -14.34 -6.27
N ASP A 352 4.04 -14.64 -7.31
CA ASP A 352 4.42 -15.39 -8.52
C ASP A 352 5.65 -14.83 -9.25
N MET A 353 5.77 -13.50 -9.35
CA MET A 353 6.88 -12.86 -10.04
C MET A 353 8.18 -12.86 -9.23
N PHE A 354 8.11 -13.26 -7.98
CA PHE A 354 9.23 -13.27 -7.04
C PHE A 354 9.63 -14.68 -6.60
N GLU A 355 8.80 -15.66 -6.90
CA GLU A 355 9.08 -17.07 -6.65
C GLU A 355 10.03 -17.69 -7.70
N PRO A 356 10.82 -18.70 -7.32
CA PRO A 356 11.10 -19.13 -5.95
C PRO A 356 11.92 -18.08 -5.20
N PHE A 357 11.54 -17.79 -3.95
CA PHE A 357 12.08 -16.66 -3.18
C PHE A 357 13.61 -16.71 -2.99
N TYR A 358 14.19 -17.92 -2.91
CA TYR A 358 15.62 -18.14 -2.75
C TYR A 358 16.37 -18.35 -4.08
N ARG A 359 15.76 -18.02 -5.21
CA ARG A 359 16.42 -17.98 -6.50
C ARG A 359 16.73 -16.53 -6.88
N PRO A 360 17.96 -16.23 -7.35
CA PRO A 360 18.32 -14.88 -7.80
C PRO A 360 17.34 -14.37 -8.84
N LEU A 361 17.07 -13.04 -8.82
CA LEU A 361 16.42 -12.40 -9.94
C LEU A 361 17.24 -12.70 -11.19
N GLN A 362 16.57 -13.16 -12.24
CA GLN A 362 17.19 -13.14 -13.56
C GLN A 362 17.39 -11.67 -13.91
N ALA A 363 18.59 -11.17 -13.79
CA ALA A 363 18.91 -9.86 -14.33
C ALA A 363 18.49 -9.89 -15.81
N PRO A 364 17.72 -8.92 -16.32
CA PRO A 364 17.74 -8.67 -17.75
C PRO A 364 19.21 -8.57 -18.07
N ALA A 365 19.67 -9.32 -19.10
CA ALA A 365 21.08 -9.38 -19.45
C ALA A 365 21.60 -7.93 -19.42
N LEU A 366 22.33 -7.58 -18.37
CA LEU A 366 22.96 -6.28 -18.31
C LEU A 366 23.83 -6.25 -19.55
N PRO A 367 23.71 -5.22 -20.41
CA PRO A 367 24.67 -5.07 -21.50
C PRO A 367 26.04 -5.22 -20.83
N ASP A 368 26.89 -6.05 -21.40
CA ASP A 368 28.19 -6.31 -20.80
C ASP A 368 28.87 -4.99 -20.46
N LEU A 369 29.78 -4.99 -19.52
CA LEU A 369 30.46 -3.77 -19.07
C LEU A 369 31.08 -3.00 -20.25
N THR A 370 31.41 -3.66 -21.35
CA THR A 370 31.91 -3.06 -22.58
C THR A 370 30.81 -2.28 -23.33
N THR A 371 29.61 -2.83 -23.39
CA THR A 371 28.44 -2.14 -23.98
C THR A 371 27.99 -0.96 -23.11
N LEU A 372 28.01 -1.10 -21.77
CA LEU A 372 27.67 -0.04 -20.84
C LEU A 372 28.72 1.10 -20.89
N SER A 373 30.01 0.75 -20.93
CA SER A 373 31.09 1.73 -21.06
C SER A 373 31.08 2.42 -22.42
N ALA A 374 30.77 1.72 -23.51
CA ALA A 374 30.60 2.30 -24.83
C ALA A 374 29.41 3.26 -24.89
N THR A 375 28.32 2.95 -24.24
CA THR A 375 27.13 3.82 -24.17
C THR A 375 27.41 5.08 -23.34
N ILE A 376 28.13 4.96 -22.22
CA ILE A 376 28.51 6.11 -21.39
C ILE A 376 29.52 6.99 -22.10
N VAL A 377 30.53 6.42 -22.75
CA VAL A 377 31.52 7.15 -23.52
C VAL A 377 30.86 7.82 -24.74
N GLY A 378 29.97 7.13 -25.45
CA GLY A 378 29.22 7.68 -26.56
C GLY A 378 28.31 8.85 -26.14
N ALA A 379 27.56 8.72 -25.03
CA ALA A 379 26.73 9.81 -24.52
C ALA A 379 27.56 11.02 -24.05
N SER A 380 28.73 10.79 -23.44
CA SER A 380 29.65 11.84 -23.02
C SER A 380 30.28 12.57 -24.24
N ALA A 381 30.62 11.83 -25.28
CA ALA A 381 31.16 12.41 -26.52
C ALA A 381 30.11 13.25 -27.24
N ILE A 382 28.86 12.82 -27.31
CA ILE A 382 27.73 13.59 -27.88
C ILE A 382 27.48 14.85 -27.06
N GLY A 383 27.48 14.74 -25.72
CA GLY A 383 27.33 15.89 -24.82
C GLY A 383 28.45 16.94 -25.00
N LEU A 384 29.70 16.50 -25.13
CA LEU A 384 30.85 17.40 -25.38
C LEU A 384 30.79 18.04 -26.77
N ALA A 385 30.40 17.29 -27.79
CA ALA A 385 30.25 17.84 -29.15
C ALA A 385 29.13 18.88 -29.24
N ALA A 386 27.99 18.60 -28.59
CA ALA A 386 26.88 19.55 -28.50
C ALA A 386 27.27 20.81 -27.71
N GLY A 387 27.96 20.64 -26.57
CA GLY A 387 28.49 21.77 -25.79
C GLY A 387 29.48 22.65 -26.57
N TYR A 388 30.34 22.02 -27.35
CA TYR A 388 31.31 22.76 -28.22
C TYR A 388 30.59 23.55 -29.32
N ALA A 389 29.59 22.92 -30.00
CA ALA A 389 28.80 23.57 -31.04
C ALA A 389 27.99 24.77 -30.51
N VAL A 390 27.43 24.66 -29.33
CA VAL A 390 26.73 25.76 -28.66
C VAL A 390 27.70 26.89 -28.30
N SER A 391 28.88 26.55 -27.77
CA SER A 391 29.92 27.54 -27.45
C SER A 391 30.40 28.32 -28.67
N GLU A 392 30.59 27.67 -29.81
CA GLU A 392 30.96 28.33 -31.04
C GLU A 392 29.86 29.25 -31.60
N SER A 393 28.61 28.80 -31.52
CA SER A 393 27.46 29.61 -31.96
C SER A 393 27.25 30.86 -31.10
N VAL A 394 27.52 30.79 -29.79
CA VAL A 394 27.48 31.94 -28.88
C VAL A 394 28.60 32.94 -29.23
N LYS A 395 29.86 32.46 -29.42
CA LYS A 395 30.99 33.31 -29.81
C LYS A 395 30.83 34.00 -31.16
N LYS A 396 30.07 33.37 -32.07
CA LYS A 396 29.78 33.98 -33.38
C LYS A 396 28.77 35.12 -33.26
N LYS A 397 27.76 34.97 -32.38
CA LYS A 397 26.77 36.02 -32.09
C LYS A 397 27.33 37.22 -31.33
N GLU A 398 28.40 37.05 -30.60
CA GLU A 398 29.08 38.16 -29.89
C GLU A 398 30.07 38.94 -30.81
N ARG A 399 30.31 38.46 -32.04
CA ARG A 399 31.20 39.09 -33.03
C ARG A 399 30.46 39.78 -34.19
N GLU A 400 29.14 39.60 -34.27
CA GLU A 400 28.23 40.35 -35.14
C GLU A 400 27.48 41.43 -34.33
#